data_9fb6fd5cd979ab4535142d27f953d2f2
#
_entry.id   9fb6fd5cd979ab4535142d27f953d2f2
#
_cell.length_a   1.000
_cell.length_b   1.000
_cell.length_c   1.000
_cell.angle_alpha   90.00
_cell.angle_beta   90.00
_cell.angle_gamma   90.00
#
_symmetry.space_group_name_H-M   'P 1'
#
loop_
_entity.id
_entity.type
_entity.pdbx_description
1 polymer ?
#
loop_
_entity_poly.entity_id
_entity_poly.type
_entity_poly.pdbx_seq_one_letter_code
_entity_poly.pdbx_strand_id
1 'polypeptide(L)'
;MDIRMKEAVRYLGYGHHAIDERTLELIQTSFKKLDECSSERFVYRIFEISIEGSNRIYLDNLLVCSEDLCKNLTGCREAVVFAATLGSEVDRLIKKYAIKDMSKAVVMQACAAAKLEAYCDSIQSKLGYFRMRFSPGYGDFSLEYQKEILALLDSSKRIGLSMTEASMLVPTKSVTAIIGIGDIEECQKSGCEICTKKDCTFKRR
;
A
#
# COMPACT_ATOMS: atom_id res chain seq x y z
N MET A 1 15.24 13.09 11.11
CA MET A 1 14.90 11.71 10.64
C MET A 1 13.98 11.85 9.44
N ASP A 2 14.34 11.23 8.31
CA ASP A 2 13.56 11.20 7.07
C ASP A 2 12.19 10.55 7.30
N ILE A 3 11.18 10.91 6.50
CA ILE A 3 9.80 10.41 6.63
C ILE A 3 9.74 8.87 6.49
N ARG A 4 10.53 8.29 5.57
CA ARG A 4 10.65 6.83 5.41
C ARG A 4 11.19 6.14 6.67
N MET A 5 12.15 6.76 7.34
CA MET A 5 12.70 6.23 8.59
C MET A 5 11.68 6.27 9.72
N LYS A 6 10.89 7.35 9.83
CA LYS A 6 9.80 7.44 10.81
C LYS A 6 8.77 6.33 10.61
N GLU A 7 8.39 6.07 9.36
CA GLU A 7 7.45 4.99 9.02
C GLU A 7 8.05 3.60 9.33
N ALA A 8 9.33 3.36 9.02
CA ALA A 8 9.98 2.10 9.37
C ALA A 8 10.02 1.86 10.88
N VAL A 9 10.33 2.90 11.66
CA VAL A 9 10.29 2.85 13.15
C VAL A 9 8.87 2.52 13.64
N ARG A 10 7.85 3.11 13.03
CA ARG A 10 6.44 2.81 13.32
C ARG A 10 6.10 1.34 13.03
N TYR A 11 6.53 0.82 11.87
CA TYR A 11 6.31 -0.58 11.50
C TYR A 11 7.05 -1.57 12.41
N LEU A 12 8.17 -1.16 12.99
CA LEU A 12 8.89 -1.96 14.00
C LEU A 12 8.22 -1.96 15.38
N GLY A 13 7.13 -1.17 15.55
CA GLY A 13 6.36 -1.15 16.79
C GLY A 13 6.97 -0.32 17.92
N TYR A 14 7.99 0.50 17.64
CA TYR A 14 8.59 1.36 18.66
C TYR A 14 7.62 2.43 19.19
N GLY A 15 6.63 2.85 18.39
CA GLY A 15 5.62 3.83 18.80
C GLY A 15 6.26 5.12 19.32
N HIS A 16 6.19 5.33 20.64
CA HIS A 16 6.80 6.50 21.33
C HIS A 16 8.11 6.18 22.05
N HIS A 17 8.54 4.93 22.03
CA HIS A 17 9.76 4.53 22.70
C HIS A 17 10.98 5.06 21.94
N ALA A 18 12.01 5.42 22.70
CA ALA A 18 13.29 5.80 22.12
C ALA A 18 13.87 4.59 21.37
N ILE A 19 14.34 4.85 20.17
CA ILE A 19 15.05 3.85 19.38
C ILE A 19 16.55 3.91 19.70
N ASP A 20 17.17 2.75 19.86
CA ASP A 20 18.60 2.67 20.11
C ASP A 20 19.41 2.95 18.83
N GLU A 21 20.65 3.40 19.01
CA GLU A 21 21.54 3.80 17.92
C GLU A 21 21.83 2.64 16.96
N ARG A 22 21.97 1.42 17.46
CA ARG A 22 22.20 0.22 16.66
C ARG A 22 21.03 -0.07 15.72
N THR A 23 19.80 0.08 16.19
CA THR A 23 18.59 -0.10 15.37
C THR A 23 18.46 1.01 14.32
N LEU A 24 18.82 2.25 14.65
CA LEU A 24 18.85 3.35 13.68
C LEU A 24 19.87 3.09 12.56
N GLU A 25 21.06 2.61 12.90
CA GLU A 25 22.08 2.23 11.90
C GLU A 25 21.61 1.07 11.01
N LEU A 26 20.92 0.08 11.60
CA LEU A 26 20.32 -1.01 10.85
C LEU A 26 19.25 -0.52 9.87
N ILE A 27 18.42 0.44 10.26
CA ILE A 27 17.41 1.05 9.38
C ILE A 27 18.09 1.77 8.21
N GLN A 28 19.11 2.61 8.49
CA GLN A 28 19.84 3.34 7.45
C GLN A 28 20.52 2.41 6.45
N THR A 29 21.21 1.39 6.94
CA THR A 29 21.88 0.41 6.07
C THR A 29 20.88 -0.45 5.30
N SER A 30 19.70 -0.72 5.85
CA SER A 30 18.62 -1.42 5.17
C SER A 30 18.04 -0.61 4.03
N PHE A 31 17.76 0.68 4.23
CA PHE A 31 17.30 1.55 3.14
C PHE A 31 18.31 1.65 2.00
N LYS A 32 19.60 1.82 2.33
CA LYS A 32 20.65 1.85 1.29
C LYS A 32 20.62 0.59 0.42
N LYS A 33 20.54 -0.59 1.02
CA LYS A 33 20.48 -1.86 0.27
C LYS A 33 19.19 -2.03 -0.52
N LEU A 34 18.06 -1.56 0.02
CA LEU A 34 16.79 -1.57 -0.69
C LEU A 34 16.81 -0.61 -1.89
N ASP A 35 17.43 0.57 -1.74
CA ASP A 35 17.56 1.52 -2.84
C ASP A 35 18.48 0.98 -3.96
N GLU A 36 19.49 0.16 -3.64
CA GLU A 36 20.38 -0.50 -4.60
C GLU A 36 19.70 -1.66 -5.36
N CYS A 37 18.76 -2.37 -4.75
CA CYS A 37 18.18 -3.59 -5.35
C CYS A 37 16.74 -3.46 -5.83
N SER A 38 16.00 -2.42 -5.41
CA SER A 38 14.61 -2.28 -5.81
C SER A 38 14.46 -1.92 -7.30
N SER A 39 13.47 -2.52 -7.94
CA SER A 39 13.01 -2.20 -9.29
C SER A 39 11.56 -1.75 -9.19
N GLU A 40 11.38 -0.48 -8.84
CA GLU A 40 10.07 0.12 -8.61
C GLU A 40 9.30 0.23 -9.91
N ARG A 41 8.10 -0.33 -9.93
CA ARG A 41 7.18 -0.28 -11.08
C ARG A 41 5.78 -0.03 -10.60
N PHE A 42 5.00 0.65 -11.40
CA PHE A 42 3.57 0.84 -11.16
C PHE A 42 2.78 0.78 -12.47
N VAL A 43 1.51 0.50 -12.33
CA VAL A 43 0.51 0.56 -13.39
C VAL A 43 -0.79 1.06 -12.81
N TYR A 44 -1.52 1.87 -13.57
CA TYR A 44 -2.85 2.31 -13.20
C TYR A 44 -3.75 2.45 -14.42
N ARG A 45 -5.05 2.44 -14.18
CA ARG A 45 -6.10 2.82 -15.12
C ARG A 45 -7.16 3.64 -14.39
N ILE A 46 -7.78 4.55 -15.10
CA ILE A 46 -8.90 5.36 -14.61
C ILE A 46 -10.18 4.77 -15.16
N PHE A 47 -11.19 4.64 -14.32
CA PHE A 47 -12.51 4.14 -14.66
C PHE A 47 -13.57 5.12 -14.17
N GLU A 48 -14.60 5.33 -14.99
CA GLU A 48 -15.84 5.89 -14.47
C GLU A 48 -16.44 4.91 -13.47
N ILE A 49 -16.99 5.44 -12.37
CA ILE A 49 -17.62 4.62 -11.34
C ILE A 49 -19.08 5.00 -11.20
N SER A 50 -19.91 4.02 -10.91
CA SER A 50 -21.26 4.24 -10.40
C SER A 50 -21.47 3.47 -9.11
N ILE A 51 -22.15 4.12 -8.15
CA ILE A 51 -22.47 3.55 -6.85
C ILE A 51 -23.97 3.32 -6.81
N GLU A 52 -24.38 2.08 -6.54
CA GLU A 52 -25.78 1.70 -6.39
C GLU A 52 -26.03 1.23 -4.96
N GLY A 53 -26.94 1.93 -4.28
CA GLY A 53 -27.20 1.68 -2.87
C GLY A 53 -26.00 2.05 -1.97
N SER A 54 -25.79 1.25 -0.92
CA SER A 54 -24.74 1.51 0.07
C SER A 54 -23.48 0.66 -0.11
N ASN A 55 -23.51 -0.35 -0.97
CA ASN A 55 -22.47 -1.38 -1.00
C ASN A 55 -22.07 -1.89 -2.39
N ARG A 56 -22.62 -1.33 -3.48
CA ARG A 56 -22.32 -1.77 -4.84
C ARG A 56 -21.58 -0.68 -5.61
N ILE A 57 -20.44 -1.02 -6.16
CA ILE A 57 -19.61 -0.14 -6.98
C ILE A 57 -19.35 -0.84 -8.30
N TYR A 58 -19.63 -0.17 -9.40
CA TYR A 58 -19.31 -0.62 -10.74
C TYR A 58 -18.07 0.12 -11.23
N LEU A 59 -17.07 -0.63 -11.66
CA LEU A 59 -15.82 -0.18 -12.27
C LEU A 59 -15.73 -0.87 -13.65
N ASP A 60 -16.18 -0.22 -14.70
CA ASP A 60 -16.35 -0.87 -16.00
C ASP A 60 -17.28 -2.11 -15.87
N ASN A 61 -16.78 -3.29 -16.19
CA ASN A 61 -17.50 -4.55 -16.06
C ASN A 61 -17.31 -5.25 -14.68
N LEU A 62 -16.57 -4.65 -13.76
CA LEU A 62 -16.33 -5.19 -12.43
C LEU A 62 -17.33 -4.64 -11.43
N LEU A 63 -18.13 -5.52 -10.83
CA LEU A 63 -18.96 -5.20 -9.67
C LEU A 63 -18.18 -5.52 -8.39
N VAL A 64 -17.99 -4.51 -7.55
CA VAL A 64 -17.41 -4.63 -6.21
C VAL A 64 -18.51 -4.41 -5.18
N CYS A 65 -18.61 -5.33 -4.22
CA CYS A 65 -19.52 -5.22 -3.08
C CYS A 65 -18.73 -4.88 -1.81
N SER A 66 -18.83 -3.63 -1.35
CA SER A 66 -18.18 -3.14 -0.12
C SER A 66 -18.81 -1.83 0.33
N GLU A 67 -19.32 -1.79 1.56
CA GLU A 67 -19.85 -0.55 2.16
C GLU A 67 -18.73 0.46 2.45
N ASP A 68 -17.59 -0.03 2.94
CA ASP A 68 -16.47 0.83 3.33
C ASP A 68 -15.80 1.46 2.11
N LEU A 69 -15.70 0.72 1.00
CA LEU A 69 -15.23 1.28 -0.27
C LEU A 69 -16.25 2.27 -0.84
N CYS A 70 -17.56 2.00 -0.78
CA CYS A 70 -18.60 2.95 -1.16
C CYS A 70 -18.46 4.27 -0.39
N LYS A 71 -18.29 4.21 0.93
CA LYS A 71 -18.06 5.40 1.77
C LYS A 71 -16.80 6.16 1.35
N ASN A 72 -15.71 5.42 1.03
CA ASN A 72 -14.46 6.03 0.56
C ASN A 72 -14.64 6.75 -0.78
N LEU A 73 -15.46 6.20 -1.69
CA LEU A 73 -15.68 6.72 -3.04
C LEU A 73 -16.90 7.65 -3.16
N THR A 74 -17.61 7.93 -2.07
CA THR A 74 -18.77 8.84 -2.07
C THR A 74 -18.38 10.20 -2.68
N GLY A 75 -19.18 10.71 -3.62
CA GLY A 75 -18.92 11.97 -4.33
C GLY A 75 -17.89 11.87 -5.47
N CYS A 76 -17.24 10.72 -5.68
CA CYS A 76 -16.36 10.53 -6.80
C CYS A 76 -17.15 10.10 -8.06
N ARG A 77 -16.72 10.56 -9.24
CA ARG A 77 -17.23 10.11 -10.54
C ARG A 77 -16.31 9.12 -11.22
N GLU A 78 -15.05 9.16 -10.86
CA GLU A 78 -14.00 8.31 -11.39
C GLU A 78 -13.17 7.73 -10.26
N ALA A 79 -12.51 6.62 -10.53
CA ALA A 79 -11.53 6.02 -9.63
C ALA A 79 -10.31 5.52 -10.41
N VAL A 80 -9.16 5.65 -9.78
CA VAL A 80 -7.91 5.03 -10.22
C VAL A 80 -7.85 3.62 -9.63
N VAL A 81 -7.77 2.62 -10.47
CA VAL A 81 -7.31 1.29 -10.07
C VAL A 81 -5.80 1.24 -10.27
N PHE A 82 -5.08 0.86 -9.24
CA PHE A 82 -3.64 1.06 -9.13
C PHE A 82 -2.94 -0.18 -8.59
N ALA A 83 -1.75 -0.46 -9.11
CA ALA A 83 -0.84 -1.47 -8.57
C ALA A 83 0.61 -0.99 -8.63
N ALA A 84 1.39 -1.30 -7.60
CA ALA A 84 2.82 -1.00 -7.51
C ALA A 84 3.59 -2.15 -6.87
N THR A 85 4.88 -2.24 -7.22
CA THR A 85 5.81 -3.24 -6.69
C THR A 85 7.21 -2.66 -6.55
N LEU A 86 7.97 -3.17 -5.57
CA LEU A 86 9.41 -2.91 -5.44
C LEU A 86 10.27 -3.92 -6.23
N GLY A 87 9.65 -4.95 -6.81
CA GLY A 87 10.35 -5.99 -7.56
C GLY A 87 10.84 -7.17 -6.72
N SER A 88 11.18 -8.27 -7.39
CA SER A 88 11.52 -9.55 -6.78
C SER A 88 12.86 -9.57 -6.04
N GLU A 89 13.79 -8.68 -6.38
CA GLU A 89 15.11 -8.62 -5.73
C GLU A 89 14.99 -8.22 -4.26
N VAL A 90 13.99 -7.39 -3.92
CA VAL A 90 13.68 -7.04 -2.53
C VAL A 90 13.28 -8.29 -1.74
N ASP A 91 12.44 -9.15 -2.31
CA ASP A 91 12.04 -10.41 -1.66
C ASP A 91 13.24 -11.35 -1.47
N ARG A 92 14.12 -11.44 -2.48
CA ARG A 92 15.35 -12.25 -2.38
C ARG A 92 16.28 -11.73 -1.31
N LEU A 93 16.46 -10.40 -1.22
CA LEU A 93 17.27 -9.77 -0.19
C LEU A 93 16.73 -10.06 1.21
N ILE A 94 15.44 -9.91 1.42
CA ILE A 94 14.77 -10.20 2.70
C ILE A 94 14.95 -11.68 3.07
N LYS A 95 14.69 -12.61 2.14
CA LYS A 95 14.88 -14.05 2.36
C LYS A 95 16.33 -14.41 2.73
N LYS A 96 17.30 -13.77 2.06
CA LYS A 96 18.73 -13.95 2.38
C LYS A 96 19.05 -13.57 3.83
N TYR A 97 18.48 -12.46 4.31
CA TYR A 97 18.67 -12.03 5.70
C TYR A 97 17.88 -12.90 6.69
N ALA A 98 16.70 -13.39 6.32
CA ALA A 98 15.93 -14.30 7.19
C ALA A 98 16.71 -15.59 7.55
N ILE A 99 17.61 -16.04 6.67
CA ILE A 99 18.48 -17.19 6.94
C ILE A 99 19.71 -16.83 7.78
N LYS A 100 20.27 -15.61 7.55
CA LYS A 100 21.58 -15.24 8.12
C LYS A 100 21.46 -14.44 9.43
N ASP A 101 20.45 -13.58 9.54
CA ASP A 101 20.26 -12.65 10.63
C ASP A 101 18.80 -12.19 10.66
N MET A 102 18.01 -12.85 11.48
CA MET A 102 16.58 -12.61 11.60
C MET A 102 16.27 -11.16 12.04
N SER A 103 17.09 -10.56 12.89
CA SER A 103 16.91 -9.17 13.34
C SER A 103 16.99 -8.20 12.15
N LYS A 104 17.99 -8.40 11.29
CA LYS A 104 18.11 -7.62 10.05
C LYS A 104 16.96 -7.88 9.09
N ALA A 105 16.46 -9.11 9.02
CA ALA A 105 15.32 -9.43 8.16
C ALA A 105 14.06 -8.66 8.61
N VAL A 106 13.78 -8.60 9.91
CA VAL A 106 12.65 -7.85 10.47
C VAL A 106 12.76 -6.35 10.16
N VAL A 107 13.95 -5.76 10.38
CA VAL A 107 14.19 -4.35 10.04
C VAL A 107 14.05 -4.12 8.54
N MET A 108 14.57 -5.01 7.70
CA MET A 108 14.47 -4.93 6.24
C MET A 108 13.01 -5.00 5.78
N GLN A 109 12.19 -5.86 6.40
CA GLN A 109 10.74 -5.94 6.11
C GLN A 109 10.04 -4.61 6.39
N ALA A 110 10.32 -3.97 7.54
CA ALA A 110 9.75 -2.70 7.91
C ALA A 110 10.20 -1.57 6.97
N CYS A 111 11.50 -1.52 6.65
CA CYS A 111 12.04 -0.54 5.71
C CYS A 111 11.46 -0.72 4.29
N ALA A 112 11.28 -1.96 3.83
CA ALA A 112 10.69 -2.24 2.52
C ALA A 112 9.20 -1.83 2.47
N ALA A 113 8.44 -2.03 3.55
CA ALA A 113 7.07 -1.54 3.65
C ALA A 113 7.02 0.00 3.60
N ALA A 114 7.86 0.68 4.40
CA ALA A 114 7.94 2.14 4.40
C ALA A 114 8.37 2.71 3.02
N LYS A 115 9.29 2.02 2.33
CA LYS A 115 9.73 2.41 0.98
C LYS A 115 8.59 2.27 -0.04
N LEU A 116 7.83 1.17 0.03
CA LEU A 116 6.69 0.94 -0.86
C LEU A 116 5.62 2.02 -0.66
N GLU A 117 5.27 2.34 0.58
CA GLU A 117 4.31 3.41 0.89
C GLU A 117 4.78 4.77 0.36
N ALA A 118 6.05 5.14 0.62
CA ALA A 118 6.61 6.39 0.11
C ALA A 118 6.61 6.45 -1.44
N TYR A 119 6.86 5.32 -2.10
CA TYR A 119 6.76 5.22 -3.55
C TYR A 119 5.32 5.44 -4.02
N CYS A 120 4.34 4.79 -3.40
CA CYS A 120 2.93 4.97 -3.72
C CYS A 120 2.47 6.41 -3.48
N ASP A 121 2.89 7.05 -2.38
CA ASP A 121 2.58 8.45 -2.08
C ASP A 121 3.15 9.38 -3.16
N SER A 122 4.37 9.11 -3.65
CA SER A 122 5.00 9.90 -4.70
C SER A 122 4.25 9.82 -6.03
N ILE A 123 3.71 8.65 -6.37
CA ILE A 123 2.90 8.44 -7.57
C ILE A 123 1.55 9.16 -7.41
N GLN A 124 0.89 8.98 -6.28
CA GLN A 124 -0.40 9.60 -6.00
C GLN A 124 -0.31 11.12 -6.07
N SER A 125 0.74 11.72 -5.51
CA SER A 125 0.99 13.16 -5.58
C SER A 125 1.16 13.65 -7.03
N LYS A 126 1.84 12.89 -7.88
CA LYS A 126 2.02 13.22 -9.30
C LYS A 126 0.72 13.12 -10.10
N LEU A 127 -0.15 12.19 -9.72
CA LEU A 127 -1.46 12.02 -10.35
C LEU A 127 -2.48 13.07 -9.86
N GLY A 128 -2.17 13.82 -8.81
CA GLY A 128 -3.04 14.87 -8.27
C GLY A 128 -4.26 14.34 -7.52
N TYR A 129 -4.25 13.09 -7.06
CA TYR A 129 -5.36 12.46 -6.34
C TYR A 129 -5.08 12.40 -4.85
N PHE A 130 -6.07 12.76 -4.05
CA PHE A 130 -5.90 12.93 -2.59
C PHE A 130 -6.74 11.97 -1.75
N ARG A 131 -7.67 11.21 -2.34
CA ARG A 131 -8.40 10.17 -1.61
C ARG A 131 -7.44 9.09 -1.11
N MET A 132 -7.74 8.54 0.07
CA MET A 132 -6.96 7.44 0.63
C MET A 132 -7.03 6.21 -0.27
N ARG A 133 -5.89 5.57 -0.49
CA ARG A 133 -5.83 4.25 -1.15
C ARG A 133 -6.66 3.24 -0.36
N PHE A 134 -7.57 2.56 -1.02
CA PHE A 134 -8.38 1.51 -0.43
C PHE A 134 -8.08 0.19 -1.12
N SER A 135 -7.52 -0.74 -0.36
CA SER A 135 -6.99 -2.01 -0.89
C SER A 135 -7.90 -3.18 -0.54
N PRO A 136 -7.97 -4.22 -1.39
CA PRO A 136 -8.58 -5.49 -0.99
C PRO A 136 -8.01 -5.98 0.35
N GLY A 137 -8.88 -6.44 1.25
CA GLY A 137 -8.53 -6.79 2.61
C GLY A 137 -8.71 -5.66 3.63
N TYR A 138 -9.08 -4.43 3.22
CA TYR A 138 -9.43 -3.35 4.12
C TYR A 138 -10.95 -3.33 4.37
N GLY A 139 -11.34 -3.16 5.64
CA GLY A 139 -12.75 -3.16 6.02
C GLY A 139 -13.46 -4.42 5.52
N ASP A 140 -14.56 -4.21 4.81
CA ASP A 140 -15.36 -5.27 4.18
C ASP A 140 -15.02 -5.50 2.69
N PHE A 141 -13.95 -4.84 2.16
CA PHE A 141 -13.50 -5.04 0.79
C PHE A 141 -12.75 -6.37 0.68
N SER A 142 -13.43 -7.41 0.15
CA SER A 142 -12.88 -8.77 0.11
C SER A 142 -11.56 -8.86 -0.64
N LEU A 143 -10.65 -9.67 -0.09
CA LEU A 143 -9.36 -9.98 -0.73
C LEU A 143 -9.53 -10.73 -2.06
N GLU A 144 -10.67 -11.34 -2.32
CA GLU A 144 -10.99 -12.04 -3.57
C GLU A 144 -10.92 -11.11 -4.79
N TYR A 145 -11.27 -9.83 -4.63
CA TYR A 145 -11.17 -8.82 -5.71
C TYR A 145 -9.73 -8.52 -6.15
N GLN A 146 -8.74 -9.02 -5.43
CA GLN A 146 -7.34 -8.88 -5.80
C GLN A 146 -7.05 -9.42 -7.19
N LYS A 147 -7.67 -10.55 -7.55
CA LYS A 147 -7.48 -11.21 -8.85
C LYS A 147 -8.02 -10.37 -10.00
N GLU A 148 -9.21 -9.83 -9.83
CA GLU A 148 -9.87 -9.00 -10.82
C GLU A 148 -9.11 -7.68 -11.04
N ILE A 149 -8.63 -7.06 -9.96
CA ILE A 149 -7.81 -5.84 -10.04
C ILE A 149 -6.52 -6.09 -10.82
N LEU A 150 -5.82 -7.19 -10.54
CA LEU A 150 -4.61 -7.56 -11.27
C LEU A 150 -4.88 -7.82 -12.75
N ALA A 151 -6.01 -8.45 -13.07
CA ALA A 151 -6.46 -8.71 -14.45
C ALA A 151 -6.83 -7.41 -15.18
N LEU A 152 -7.61 -6.52 -14.54
CA LEU A 152 -7.96 -5.20 -15.09
C LEU A 152 -6.73 -4.37 -15.48
N LEU A 153 -5.67 -4.49 -14.70
CA LEU A 153 -4.43 -3.75 -14.91
C LEU A 153 -3.46 -4.44 -15.88
N ASP A 154 -3.70 -5.70 -16.24
CA ASP A 154 -2.71 -6.55 -16.94
C ASP A 154 -1.34 -6.53 -16.23
N SER A 155 -1.38 -6.58 -14.90
CA SER A 155 -0.25 -6.27 -14.02
C SER A 155 0.92 -7.23 -14.20
N SER A 156 0.65 -8.50 -14.53
CA SER A 156 1.69 -9.51 -14.75
C SER A 156 2.59 -9.14 -15.93
N LYS A 157 2.01 -8.71 -17.06
CA LYS A 157 2.77 -8.31 -18.24
C LYS A 157 3.41 -6.94 -18.08
N ARG A 158 2.71 -5.99 -17.45
CA ARG A 158 3.15 -4.59 -17.36
C ARG A 158 4.23 -4.36 -16.32
N ILE A 159 4.08 -4.94 -15.13
CA ILE A 159 4.98 -4.70 -13.98
C ILE A 159 5.52 -5.96 -13.34
N GLY A 160 5.20 -7.16 -13.87
CA GLY A 160 5.64 -8.44 -13.32
C GLY A 160 5.01 -8.78 -11.97
N LEU A 161 3.79 -8.24 -11.71
CA LEU A 161 3.05 -8.46 -10.47
C LEU A 161 1.94 -9.48 -10.70
N SER A 162 1.98 -10.56 -9.96
CA SER A 162 1.00 -11.65 -9.97
C SER A 162 0.52 -11.97 -8.54
N MET A 163 -0.27 -13.02 -8.42
CA MET A 163 -0.81 -13.48 -7.15
C MET A 163 -0.73 -15.00 -7.08
N THR A 164 -0.49 -15.55 -5.88
CA THR A 164 -0.60 -16.99 -5.59
C THR A 164 -2.06 -17.39 -5.42
N GLU A 165 -2.33 -18.70 -5.40
CA GLU A 165 -3.66 -19.24 -5.06
C GLU A 165 -4.13 -18.83 -3.66
N ALA A 166 -3.20 -18.60 -2.74
CA ALA A 166 -3.48 -18.10 -1.39
C ALA A 166 -3.66 -16.57 -1.32
N SER A 167 -3.94 -15.90 -2.44
CA SER A 167 -4.15 -14.46 -2.55
C SER A 167 -2.97 -13.58 -2.10
N MET A 168 -1.75 -14.13 -2.11
CA MET A 168 -0.54 -13.34 -1.81
C MET A 168 0.05 -12.75 -3.08
N LEU A 169 0.36 -11.45 -3.04
CA LEU A 169 1.05 -10.78 -4.14
C LEU A 169 2.49 -11.28 -4.31
N VAL A 170 2.92 -11.40 -5.56
CA VAL A 170 4.29 -11.79 -5.95
C VAL A 170 4.78 -10.81 -7.02
N PRO A 171 5.80 -10.01 -6.73
CA PRO A 171 6.59 -9.88 -5.49
C PRO A 171 5.78 -9.49 -4.25
N THR A 172 6.25 -9.87 -3.04
CA THR A 172 5.49 -9.64 -1.79
C THR A 172 5.44 -8.16 -1.38
N LYS A 173 6.46 -7.39 -1.77
CA LYS A 173 6.50 -5.93 -1.56
C LYS A 173 5.80 -5.21 -2.71
N SER A 174 4.50 -5.42 -2.74
CA SER A 174 3.57 -4.88 -3.74
C SER A 174 2.26 -4.48 -3.09
N VAL A 175 1.51 -3.62 -3.76
CA VAL A 175 0.20 -3.15 -3.33
C VAL A 175 -0.72 -3.01 -4.53
N THR A 176 -2.01 -3.24 -4.31
CA THR A 176 -3.08 -2.85 -5.22
C THR A 176 -4.06 -1.98 -4.45
N ALA A 177 -4.65 -1.00 -5.09
CA ALA A 177 -5.63 -0.12 -4.46
C ALA A 177 -6.59 0.49 -5.47
N ILE A 178 -7.71 0.97 -4.95
CA ILE A 178 -8.65 1.86 -5.61
C ILE A 178 -8.54 3.23 -4.95
N ILE A 179 -8.47 4.29 -5.75
CA ILE A 179 -8.32 5.67 -5.29
C ILE A 179 -9.41 6.50 -5.98
N GLY A 180 -10.33 7.07 -5.23
CA GLY A 180 -11.37 7.94 -5.78
C GLY A 180 -10.79 9.25 -6.33
N ILE A 181 -11.31 9.69 -7.47
CA ILE A 181 -11.08 11.01 -8.03
C ILE A 181 -12.31 11.87 -7.72
N GLY A 182 -12.14 12.92 -6.95
CA GLY A 182 -13.20 13.83 -6.55
C GLY A 182 -12.65 15.14 -6.01
N ASP A 183 -13.52 16.10 -5.77
CA ASP A 183 -13.15 17.42 -5.27
C ASP A 183 -12.50 17.34 -3.87
N ILE A 184 -11.49 18.17 -3.67
CA ILE A 184 -10.62 18.18 -2.48
C ILE A 184 -11.39 18.51 -1.19
N GLU A 185 -12.48 19.28 -1.28
CA GLU A 185 -13.21 19.79 -0.11
C GLU A 185 -13.90 18.71 0.73
N GLU A 186 -14.31 17.60 0.14
CA GLU A 186 -14.97 16.49 0.86
C GLU A 186 -14.01 15.46 1.47
N CYS A 187 -12.69 15.58 1.22
CA CYS A 187 -11.70 14.53 1.47
C CYS A 187 -10.71 14.83 2.59
N GLN A 188 -11.04 15.70 3.54
CA GLN A 188 -10.07 16.25 4.50
C GLN A 188 -9.63 15.31 5.63
N LYS A 189 -10.28 14.18 5.87
CA LYS A 189 -9.90 13.28 6.97
C LYS A 189 -9.61 11.88 6.45
N SER A 190 -8.42 11.37 6.71
CA SER A 190 -8.00 10.05 6.25
C SER A 190 -7.26 9.24 7.32
N GLY A 191 -7.33 7.92 7.22
CA GLY A 191 -6.51 7.02 8.02
C GLY A 191 -6.69 7.17 9.53
N CYS A 192 -5.65 7.59 10.23
CA CYS A 192 -5.65 7.69 11.69
C CYS A 192 -6.54 8.81 12.24
N GLU A 193 -6.92 9.78 11.43
CA GLU A 193 -7.76 10.92 11.87
C GLU A 193 -9.22 10.50 12.10
N ILE A 194 -9.70 9.52 11.32
CA ILE A 194 -11.05 8.96 11.45
C ILE A 194 -11.08 7.66 12.25
N CYS A 195 -9.91 7.13 12.61
CA CYS A 195 -9.81 5.87 13.34
C CYS A 195 -10.24 6.01 14.79
N THR A 196 -11.20 5.19 15.21
CA THR A 196 -11.75 5.18 16.57
C THR A 196 -10.86 4.47 17.60
N LYS A 197 -9.82 3.75 17.16
CA LYS A 197 -8.88 3.07 18.08
C LYS A 197 -8.09 4.09 18.89
N LYS A 198 -8.28 4.07 20.22
CA LYS A 198 -7.56 4.96 21.15
C LYS A 198 -6.13 4.51 21.39
N ASP A 199 -5.90 3.21 21.58
CA ASP A 199 -4.59 2.61 21.88
C ASP A 199 -4.10 1.81 20.67
N CYS A 200 -3.59 2.51 19.66
CA CYS A 200 -3.02 1.89 18.48
C CYS A 200 -1.53 2.16 18.39
N THR A 201 -0.71 1.12 18.47
CA THR A 201 0.75 1.17 18.33
C THR A 201 1.20 1.74 16.99
N PHE A 202 0.34 1.62 15.96
CA PHE A 202 0.61 2.05 14.57
C PHE A 202 -0.05 3.37 14.19
N LYS A 203 -0.64 4.10 15.16
CA LYS A 203 -1.31 5.37 14.85
C LYS A 203 -0.33 6.40 14.30
N ARG A 204 -0.62 6.96 13.13
CA ARG A 204 0.11 8.12 12.57
C ARG A 204 -0.23 9.35 13.43
N ARG A 205 0.76 10.12 13.77
CA ARG A 205 0.65 11.42 14.45
C ARG A 205 1.18 12.51 13.55
#